data_41352fccb11cece7c7e6e55530b1146b
#
_entry.id   41352fccb11cece7c7e6e55530b1146b
#
_cell.length_a   1.000
_cell.length_b   1.000
_cell.length_c   1.000
_cell.angle_alpha   90.00
_cell.angle_beta   90.00
_cell.angle_gamma   90.00
#
_symmetry.space_group_name_H-M   'P 1'
#
loop_
_entity.id
_entity.type
_entity.pdbx_description
1 polymer ?
#
loop_
_entity_poly.entity_id
_entity_poly.type
_entity_poly.pdbx_seq_one_letter_code
_entity_poly.pdbx_strand_id
1 'polypeptide(L)'
;VKNAPYKVGGKRYVPMSVQEALNSKETGYACWYGGTKHRLRTSSGEYINPRTSLTAAHKTLPMPCKVKVTCLKTGKSVIVRINNRGPFHSNRLIDLTSAAAHRINLNGRGIGKVRLEVVSVGDGNYEIFAR
;
A
#
# COMPACT_ATOMS: atom_id res chain seq x y z
N VAL A 1 -9.41 -15.00 4.18
CA VAL A 1 -10.16 -13.93 3.55
C VAL A 1 -9.40 -12.62 3.68
N LYS A 2 -9.16 -11.97 2.55
CA LYS A 2 -8.29 -10.80 2.44
C LYS A 2 -8.71 -9.60 3.30
N ASN A 3 -10.01 -9.41 3.44
CA ASN A 3 -10.57 -8.24 4.11
C ASN A 3 -11.26 -8.59 5.43
N ALA A 4 -11.00 -9.77 5.96
CA ALA A 4 -11.47 -10.15 7.29
C ALA A 4 -10.52 -9.60 8.36
N PRO A 5 -11.00 -9.38 9.59
CA PRO A 5 -10.12 -9.05 10.70
C PRO A 5 -9.04 -10.11 10.89
N TYR A 6 -7.87 -9.68 11.31
CA TYR A 6 -6.73 -10.58 11.48
C TYR A 6 -5.86 -10.12 12.67
N LYS A 7 -4.96 -10.99 13.13
CA LYS A 7 -4.05 -10.69 14.23
C LYS A 7 -2.60 -10.89 13.80
N VAL A 8 -1.74 -9.98 14.25
CA VAL A 8 -0.30 -10.10 14.11
C VAL A 8 0.34 -9.62 15.41
N GLY A 9 1.20 -10.45 16.00
CA GLY A 9 1.89 -10.09 17.23
C GLY A 9 0.95 -9.78 18.41
N GLY A 10 -0.20 -10.43 18.46
CA GLY A 10 -1.20 -10.21 19.50
C GLY A 10 -2.11 -9.01 19.28
N LYS A 11 -1.83 -8.20 18.27
CA LYS A 11 -2.66 -7.04 17.94
C LYS A 11 -3.66 -7.39 16.86
N ARG A 12 -4.91 -6.98 17.06
CA ARG A 12 -5.99 -7.18 16.10
C ARG A 12 -6.09 -6.00 15.13
N TYR A 13 -6.22 -6.33 13.85
CA TYR A 13 -6.41 -5.35 12.78
C TYR A 13 -7.74 -5.60 12.09
N VAL A 14 -8.51 -4.53 11.89
CA VAL A 14 -9.80 -4.60 11.21
C VAL A 14 -9.70 -3.79 9.92
N PRO A 15 -9.75 -4.46 8.75
CA PRO A 15 -9.75 -3.72 7.48
C PRO A 15 -10.92 -2.75 7.39
N MET A 16 -10.67 -1.62 6.76
CA MET A 16 -11.70 -0.60 6.53
C MET A 16 -12.81 -1.15 5.64
N SER A 17 -14.03 -0.66 5.85
CA SER A 17 -15.11 -0.86 4.89
C SER A 17 -14.79 -0.10 3.59
N VAL A 18 -15.50 -0.42 2.53
CA VAL A 18 -15.36 0.29 1.25
C VAL A 18 -15.62 1.78 1.44
N GLN A 19 -16.67 2.13 2.15
CA GLN A 19 -17.05 3.53 2.38
C GLN A 19 -15.98 4.28 3.18
N GLU A 20 -15.47 3.66 4.23
CA GLU A 20 -14.38 4.25 5.04
C GLU A 20 -13.14 4.49 4.18
N ALA A 21 -12.76 3.49 3.37
CA ALA A 21 -11.59 3.60 2.50
C ALA A 21 -11.73 4.71 1.48
N LEU A 22 -12.89 4.81 0.83
CA LEU A 22 -13.13 5.84 -0.20
C LEU A 22 -13.06 7.26 0.35
N ASN A 23 -13.31 7.44 1.64
CA ASN A 23 -13.25 8.73 2.31
C ASN A 23 -11.93 8.94 3.06
N SER A 24 -11.02 7.97 3.05
CA SER A 24 -9.83 8.06 3.88
C SER A 24 -8.75 8.92 3.21
N LYS A 25 -8.08 9.71 4.05
CA LYS A 25 -6.84 10.41 3.71
C LYS A 25 -5.90 10.22 4.89
N GLU A 26 -4.73 9.68 4.61
CA GLU A 26 -3.77 9.39 5.65
C GLU A 26 -2.43 10.01 5.30
N THR A 27 -1.73 10.47 6.33
CA THR A 27 -0.37 10.98 6.20
C THR A 27 0.51 10.22 7.18
N GLY A 28 1.67 9.80 6.72
CA GLY A 28 2.60 9.03 7.55
C GLY A 28 3.85 8.66 6.77
N TYR A 29 4.65 7.80 7.36
CA TYR A 29 5.92 7.41 6.76
C TYR A 29 5.77 6.18 5.88
N ALA A 30 6.44 6.21 4.74
CA ALA A 30 6.57 5.09 3.81
C ALA A 30 8.00 4.59 3.77
N CYS A 31 8.13 3.29 3.67
CA CYS A 31 9.38 2.60 3.31
C CYS A 31 9.13 1.78 2.07
N TRP A 32 10.11 1.00 1.64
CA TRP A 32 9.95 0.11 0.51
C TRP A 32 10.61 -1.23 0.77
N TYR A 33 10.16 -2.24 0.05
CA TYR A 33 10.61 -3.61 0.22
C TYR A 33 10.87 -4.28 -1.13
N GLY A 34 11.42 -5.49 -1.08
CA GLY A 34 11.66 -6.31 -2.26
C GLY A 34 13.11 -6.72 -2.44
N GLY A 35 14.06 -5.88 -2.07
CA GLY A 35 15.48 -6.21 -2.15
C GLY A 35 15.88 -6.74 -3.51
N THR A 36 16.56 -7.89 -3.55
CA THR A 36 17.01 -8.53 -4.77
C THR A 36 16.04 -9.58 -5.33
N LYS A 37 14.94 -9.83 -4.64
CA LYS A 37 13.99 -10.84 -5.09
C LYS A 37 13.28 -10.39 -6.37
N HIS A 38 13.12 -11.34 -7.29
CA HIS A 38 12.38 -11.11 -8.54
C HIS A 38 10.92 -11.48 -8.45
N ARG A 39 10.55 -12.26 -7.44
CA ARG A 39 9.18 -12.73 -7.27
C ARG A 39 8.87 -12.89 -5.80
N LEU A 40 7.80 -12.26 -5.36
CA LEU A 40 7.27 -12.35 -4.00
C LEU A 40 5.80 -12.72 -4.04
N ARG A 41 5.38 -13.54 -3.11
CA ARG A 41 3.96 -13.80 -2.90
C ARG A 41 3.47 -12.90 -1.77
N THR A 42 2.39 -12.18 -2.02
CA THR A 42 1.79 -11.27 -1.03
C THR A 42 0.71 -11.97 -0.23
N SER A 43 0.23 -11.32 0.85
CA SER A 43 -0.85 -11.87 1.67
C SER A 43 -2.18 -11.98 0.92
N SER A 44 -2.36 -11.28 -0.18
CA SER A 44 -3.52 -11.46 -1.06
C SER A 44 -3.43 -12.74 -1.89
N GLY A 45 -2.26 -13.40 -1.91
CA GLY A 45 -2.01 -14.57 -2.74
C GLY A 45 -1.41 -14.25 -4.09
N GLU A 46 -1.30 -12.98 -4.45
CA GLU A 46 -0.71 -12.57 -5.72
C GLU A 46 0.80 -12.72 -5.70
N TYR A 47 1.37 -12.99 -6.88
CA TYR A 47 2.80 -12.89 -7.09
C TYR A 47 3.13 -11.55 -7.72
N ILE A 48 4.16 -10.91 -7.20
CA ILE A 48 4.64 -9.63 -7.73
C ILE A 48 6.14 -9.70 -7.98
N ASN A 49 6.62 -8.82 -8.85
CA ASN A 49 8.04 -8.51 -8.98
C ASN A 49 8.25 -7.12 -8.39
N PRO A 50 8.91 -6.99 -7.23
CA PRO A 50 9.05 -5.67 -6.57
C PRO A 50 9.77 -4.62 -7.42
N ARG A 51 10.54 -5.04 -8.42
CA ARG A 51 11.26 -4.12 -9.30
C ARG A 51 10.38 -3.52 -10.39
N THR A 52 9.26 -4.13 -10.69
CA THR A 52 8.38 -3.69 -11.79
C THR A 52 6.94 -3.45 -11.36
N SER A 53 6.46 -4.15 -10.35
CA SER A 53 5.08 -4.03 -9.88
C SER A 53 4.88 -2.74 -9.07
N LEU A 54 3.81 -2.00 -9.36
CA LEU A 54 3.45 -0.80 -8.62
C LEU A 54 2.40 -1.17 -7.57
N THR A 55 2.88 -1.78 -6.49
CA THR A 55 2.01 -2.30 -5.42
C THR A 55 2.57 -1.93 -4.05
N ALA A 56 1.77 -2.15 -3.01
CA ALA A 56 2.17 -1.80 -1.66
C ALA A 56 1.46 -2.65 -0.61
N ALA A 57 2.00 -2.61 0.61
CA ALA A 57 1.41 -3.21 1.80
C ALA A 57 0.83 -2.13 2.70
N HIS A 58 -0.38 -2.34 3.19
CA HIS A 58 -1.07 -1.45 4.13
C HIS A 58 -1.83 -2.31 5.15
N LYS A 59 -1.90 -1.83 6.39
CA LYS A 59 -2.49 -2.62 7.48
C LYS A 59 -4.00 -2.83 7.32
N THR A 60 -4.74 -1.84 6.85
CA THR A 60 -6.20 -1.84 6.94
C THR A 60 -6.95 -1.40 5.69
N LEU A 61 -6.28 -0.95 4.64
CA LEU A 61 -6.99 -0.65 3.39
C LEU A 61 -7.53 -1.94 2.76
N PRO A 62 -8.69 -1.90 2.12
CA PRO A 62 -9.24 -3.09 1.45
C PRO A 62 -8.29 -3.61 0.38
N MET A 63 -8.29 -4.91 0.18
CA MET A 63 -7.51 -5.56 -0.88
C MET A 63 -8.44 -6.18 -1.91
N PRO A 64 -8.31 -5.81 -3.20
CA PRO A 64 -7.43 -4.76 -3.71
C PRO A 64 -8.05 -3.37 -3.65
N CYS A 65 -7.21 -2.37 -3.60
CA CYS A 65 -7.64 -1.00 -3.86
C CYS A 65 -6.47 -0.23 -4.48
N LYS A 66 -6.79 0.87 -5.16
CA LYS A 66 -5.78 1.74 -5.76
C LYS A 66 -5.66 3.00 -4.94
N VAL A 67 -4.43 3.38 -4.65
CA VAL A 67 -4.11 4.50 -3.77
C VAL A 67 -3.09 5.40 -4.45
N LYS A 68 -3.36 6.69 -4.45
CA LYS A 68 -2.39 7.69 -4.87
C LYS A 68 -1.47 8.00 -3.69
N VAL A 69 -0.20 7.73 -3.85
CA VAL A 69 0.83 8.00 -2.85
C VAL A 69 1.62 9.21 -3.30
N THR A 70 1.59 10.27 -2.52
CA THR A 70 2.33 11.50 -2.82
C THR A 70 3.44 11.68 -1.80
N CYS A 71 4.68 11.79 -2.29
CA CYS A 71 5.83 12.11 -1.45
C CYS A 71 5.77 13.60 -1.12
N LEU A 72 5.67 13.94 0.15
CA LEU A 72 5.49 15.35 0.55
C LEU A 72 6.73 16.19 0.25
N LYS A 73 7.91 15.60 0.29
CA LYS A 73 9.15 16.32 0.02
C LYS A 73 9.36 16.62 -1.45
N THR A 74 9.05 15.66 -2.33
CA THR A 74 9.30 15.82 -3.78
C THR A 74 8.08 16.33 -4.54
N GLY A 75 6.89 16.16 -3.99
CA GLY A 75 5.63 16.44 -4.67
C GLY A 75 5.25 15.40 -5.71
N LYS A 76 6.09 14.40 -5.93
CA LYS A 76 5.83 13.33 -6.91
C LYS A 76 4.83 12.34 -6.35
N SER A 77 4.02 11.76 -7.22
CA SER A 77 3.03 10.77 -6.83
C SER A 77 3.07 9.55 -7.74
N VAL A 78 2.54 8.45 -7.22
CA VAL A 78 2.38 7.21 -7.94
C VAL A 78 1.09 6.55 -7.46
N ILE A 79 0.39 5.87 -8.37
CA ILE A 79 -0.78 5.07 -7.99
C ILE A 79 -0.31 3.65 -7.81
N VAL A 80 -0.60 3.08 -6.63
CA VAL A 80 -0.24 1.72 -6.29
C VAL A 80 -1.49 0.91 -5.97
N ARG A 81 -1.37 -0.40 -6.16
CA ARG A 81 -2.42 -1.34 -5.79
C ARG A 81 -2.05 -1.98 -4.46
N ILE A 82 -2.97 -1.92 -3.50
CA ILE A 82 -2.77 -2.55 -2.20
C ILE A 82 -3.09 -4.04 -2.34
N ASN A 83 -2.10 -4.88 -2.13
CA ASN A 83 -2.24 -6.33 -2.25
C ASN A 83 -1.50 -7.09 -1.13
N ASN A 84 -1.06 -6.39 -0.11
CA ASN A 84 -0.32 -7.01 0.98
C ASN A 84 -0.66 -6.32 2.31
N ARG A 85 -0.38 -7.00 3.41
CA ARG A 85 -0.57 -6.48 4.77
C ARG A 85 0.77 -6.16 5.41
N GLY A 86 0.77 -5.12 6.22
CA GLY A 86 1.94 -4.55 6.89
C GLY A 86 2.03 -3.06 6.61
N PRO A 87 3.09 -2.39 7.05
CA PRO A 87 4.21 -2.87 7.87
C PRO A 87 3.82 -3.08 9.34
N PHE A 88 4.40 -4.11 9.99
CA PHE A 88 4.05 -4.46 11.37
C PHE A 88 5.13 -4.12 12.40
N HIS A 89 6.36 -3.85 11.94
CA HIS A 89 7.50 -3.66 12.84
C HIS A 89 7.72 -2.23 13.32
N SER A 90 6.91 -1.30 12.84
CA SER A 90 7.09 0.11 13.17
C SER A 90 5.78 0.89 12.96
N ASN A 91 5.85 2.19 13.24
CA ASN A 91 4.73 3.09 13.02
C ASN A 91 4.59 3.56 11.55
N ARG A 92 5.27 2.88 10.63
CA ARG A 92 5.14 3.20 9.20
C ARG A 92 3.71 2.96 8.74
N LEU A 93 3.28 3.81 7.82
CA LEU A 93 1.93 3.77 7.25
C LEU A 93 1.81 2.75 6.12
N ILE A 94 2.82 2.70 5.26
CA ILE A 94 2.79 1.92 4.03
C ILE A 94 4.20 1.45 3.67
N ASP A 95 4.28 0.25 3.09
CA ASP A 95 5.51 -0.24 2.49
C ASP A 95 5.29 -0.40 0.99
N LEU A 96 6.04 0.36 0.20
CA LEU A 96 5.96 0.35 -1.26
C LEU A 96 6.89 -0.71 -1.84
N THR A 97 6.58 -1.18 -3.05
CA THR A 97 7.59 -1.90 -3.82
C THR A 97 8.71 -0.94 -4.20
N SER A 98 9.89 -1.47 -4.51
CA SER A 98 11.00 -0.61 -4.95
C SER A 98 10.66 0.15 -6.22
N ALA A 99 9.88 -0.46 -7.13
CA ALA A 99 9.41 0.21 -8.34
C ALA A 99 8.56 1.44 -8.02
N ALA A 100 7.61 1.32 -7.08
CA ALA A 100 6.77 2.43 -6.68
C ALA A 100 7.58 3.52 -5.97
N ALA A 101 8.48 3.12 -5.06
CA ALA A 101 9.35 4.05 -4.34
C ALA A 101 10.23 4.86 -5.31
N HIS A 102 10.71 4.23 -6.36
CA HIS A 102 11.51 4.90 -7.38
C HIS A 102 10.74 6.02 -8.08
N ARG A 103 9.45 5.79 -8.36
CA ARG A 103 8.59 6.76 -9.01
C ARG A 103 8.44 8.07 -8.24
N ILE A 104 8.56 8.03 -6.92
CA ILE A 104 8.43 9.22 -6.06
C ILE A 104 9.76 9.64 -5.44
N ASN A 105 10.86 9.09 -5.94
CA ASN A 105 12.23 9.38 -5.48
C ASN A 105 12.46 9.06 -4.01
N LEU A 106 11.86 7.98 -3.53
CA LEU A 106 12.01 7.53 -2.14
C LEU A 106 13.20 6.60 -1.95
N ASN A 107 13.62 5.86 -2.99
CA ASN A 107 14.64 4.80 -2.87
C ASN A 107 15.94 5.27 -2.20
N GLY A 108 16.42 6.45 -2.55
CA GLY A 108 17.71 6.94 -2.05
C GLY A 108 17.69 7.27 -0.57
N ARG A 109 16.52 7.42 0.03
CA ARG A 109 16.38 7.79 1.44
C ARG A 109 15.88 6.67 2.32
N GLY A 110 15.32 5.62 1.74
CA GLY A 110 14.78 4.49 2.47
C GLY A 110 13.46 4.75 3.17
N ILE A 111 13.22 5.96 3.66
CA ILE A 111 11.98 6.33 4.36
C ILE A 111 11.62 7.78 4.01
N GLY A 112 10.33 8.06 3.90
CA GLY A 112 9.86 9.42 3.64
C GLY A 112 8.39 9.59 3.99
N LYS A 113 8.00 10.83 4.23
CA LYS A 113 6.62 11.15 4.59
C LYS A 113 5.76 11.26 3.33
N VAL A 114 4.61 10.58 3.35
CA VAL A 114 3.70 10.51 2.21
C VAL A 114 2.28 10.80 2.64
N ARG A 115 1.47 11.20 1.66
CA ARG A 115 0.01 11.30 1.79
C ARG A 115 -0.63 10.22 0.93
N LEU A 116 -1.59 9.51 1.51
CA LEU A 116 -2.37 8.48 0.81
C LEU A 116 -3.77 8.99 0.53
N GLU A 117 -4.20 8.84 -0.71
CA GLU A 117 -5.57 9.14 -1.14
C GLU A 117 -6.10 7.97 -1.94
N VAL A 118 -7.19 7.35 -1.49
CA VAL A 118 -7.77 6.21 -2.18
C VAL A 118 -8.40 6.67 -3.49
N VAL A 119 -8.03 6.02 -4.57
CA VAL A 119 -8.58 6.29 -5.92
C VAL A 119 -9.79 5.42 -6.16
N SER A 120 -9.70 4.13 -5.87
CA SER A 120 -10.77 3.18 -6.07
C SER A 120 -10.60 1.96 -5.18
N VAL A 121 -11.71 1.26 -4.93
CA VAL A 121 -11.70 -0.03 -4.23
C VAL A 121 -12.23 -1.08 -5.20
N GLY A 122 -11.60 -2.26 -5.20
CA GLY A 122 -11.92 -3.33 -6.12
C GLY A 122 -10.98 -3.38 -7.30
N ASP A 123 -11.26 -4.27 -8.24
CA ASP A 123 -10.37 -4.55 -9.36
C ASP A 123 -11.11 -5.31 -10.45
N GLY A 124 -10.55 -5.25 -11.68
CA GLY A 124 -11.10 -6.01 -12.80
C GLY A 124 -12.51 -5.56 -13.19
N ASN A 125 -13.46 -6.47 -13.06
CA ASN A 125 -14.85 -6.20 -13.46
C ASN A 125 -15.65 -5.40 -12.44
N TYR A 126 -15.06 -5.06 -11.31
CA TYR A 126 -15.74 -4.40 -10.22
C TYR A 126 -14.82 -3.44 -9.50
N GLU A 127 -15.08 -2.14 -9.70
CA GLU A 127 -14.33 -1.08 -9.04
C GLU A 127 -15.29 0.02 -8.60
N ILE A 128 -15.08 0.54 -7.38
CA ILE A 128 -15.82 1.69 -6.86
C ILE A 128 -14.82 2.82 -6.71
N PHE A 129 -15.08 3.94 -7.39
CA PHE A 129 -14.16 5.08 -7.42
C PHE A 129 -14.51 6.11 -6.36
N ALA A 130 -13.46 6.73 -5.81
CA ALA A 130 -13.58 7.89 -4.95
C ALA A 130 -14.08 9.08 -5.78
N ARG A 131 -14.85 9.94 -5.14
CA ARG A 131 -15.38 11.15 -5.77
C ARG A 131 -14.40 12.31 -5.70
#